data_50048114c5a8fc262bb6d79ff831d230
#
_entry.id   50048114c5a8fc262bb6d79ff831d230
#
_cell.length_a   1.000
_cell.length_b   1.000
_cell.length_c   1.000
_cell.angle_alpha   90.00
_cell.angle_beta   90.00
_cell.angle_gamma   90.00
#
_symmetry.space_group_name_H-M   'P 1'
#
loop_
_entity.id
_entity.type
_entity.pdbx_description
1 polymer ?
#
loop_
_entity_poly.entity_id
_entity_poly.type
_entity_poly.pdbx_seq_one_letter_code
_entity_poly.pdbx_strand_id
1 'polypeptide(L)'
;MTKIVIIGGVAGGASAAARARRLSEDAEILMLERGEFVSFANCGLPYHIGGDITQREALLLQTPHSFKARFNVEVRVFSEVTSIDRQQKRLTVKNVLTGEEYQESYDKLLLSPGAAPIRPPLPGIDSPNVFGLRNIPDMDRIMAAMTINKPQHVTVVGGGFIGLEMVEALHQKGIAVTLLELSNQVMAPVDPEMANFVHQVLVQHKTDLRLNTGLTAIAERSVDPSEPEATGDYAIHAENSNHLELTLSNGEKLATGMVILAIGVKPETMLASAAGLELGARGGIKVDDAMRTSDPD
;
A
#
# COMPACT_ATOMS: atom_id res chain seq x y z
N MET A 1 -13.57 19.01 -29.22
CA MET A 1 -13.63 17.78 -28.38
C MET A 1 -12.76 18.02 -27.18
N THR A 2 -13.28 17.88 -25.96
CA THR A 2 -12.51 18.13 -24.74
C THR A 2 -11.66 16.92 -24.43
N LYS A 3 -10.37 17.13 -24.21
CA LYS A 3 -9.43 16.08 -23.81
C LYS A 3 -9.22 16.09 -22.30
N ILE A 4 -9.62 15.01 -21.65
CA ILE A 4 -9.47 14.79 -20.21
C ILE A 4 -8.35 13.79 -20.00
N VAL A 5 -7.29 14.20 -19.29
CA VAL A 5 -6.21 13.29 -18.91
C VAL A 5 -6.31 13.00 -17.42
N ILE A 6 -6.18 11.73 -17.05
CA ILE A 6 -6.30 11.23 -15.67
C ILE A 6 -4.96 10.59 -15.28
N ILE A 7 -4.37 11.09 -14.20
CA ILE A 7 -3.14 10.55 -13.64
C ILE A 7 -3.48 9.63 -12.47
N GLY A 8 -3.16 8.34 -12.61
CA GLY A 8 -3.49 7.28 -11.67
C GLY A 8 -4.79 6.55 -12.02
N GLY A 9 -4.69 5.25 -12.15
CA GLY A 9 -5.73 4.38 -12.74
C GLY A 9 -6.46 3.47 -11.77
N VAL A 10 -6.33 3.65 -10.44
CA VAL A 10 -6.97 2.75 -9.49
C VAL A 10 -8.34 3.28 -9.05
N ALA A 11 -8.59 3.56 -7.79
CA ALA A 11 -9.94 3.87 -7.30
C ALA A 11 -10.47 5.21 -7.84
N GLY A 12 -9.78 6.32 -7.56
CA GLY A 12 -10.25 7.66 -7.91
C GLY A 12 -10.26 7.88 -9.43
N GLY A 13 -9.16 7.58 -10.11
CA GLY A 13 -9.04 7.78 -11.55
C GLY A 13 -9.97 6.89 -12.36
N ALA A 14 -10.08 5.62 -12.02
CA ALA A 14 -11.00 4.68 -12.67
C ALA A 14 -12.47 5.12 -12.52
N SER A 15 -12.87 5.55 -11.32
CA SER A 15 -14.22 6.03 -11.05
C SER A 15 -14.52 7.32 -11.81
N ALA A 16 -13.56 8.24 -11.83
CA ALA A 16 -13.68 9.51 -12.54
C ALA A 16 -13.77 9.29 -14.06
N ALA A 17 -12.94 8.41 -14.64
CA ALA A 17 -12.98 8.07 -16.06
C ALA A 17 -14.36 7.53 -16.47
N ALA A 18 -14.87 6.57 -15.72
CA ALA A 18 -16.20 6.00 -15.98
C ALA A 18 -17.33 7.03 -15.81
N ARG A 19 -17.19 7.94 -14.84
CA ARG A 19 -18.19 9.03 -14.64
C ARG A 19 -18.09 10.08 -15.73
N ALA A 20 -16.89 10.50 -16.11
CA ALA A 20 -16.69 11.48 -17.18
C ALA A 20 -17.29 10.98 -18.51
N ARG A 21 -17.07 9.72 -18.86
CA ARG A 21 -17.67 9.12 -20.06
C ARG A 21 -19.20 9.14 -20.02
N ARG A 22 -19.82 8.85 -18.90
CA ARG A 22 -21.29 8.89 -18.74
C ARG A 22 -21.87 10.31 -18.89
N LEU A 23 -21.05 11.34 -18.65
CA LEU A 23 -21.46 12.73 -18.78
C LEU A 23 -21.13 13.34 -20.15
N SER A 24 -20.20 12.75 -20.90
CA SER A 24 -19.79 13.22 -22.23
C SER A 24 -19.34 12.04 -23.09
N GLU A 25 -20.14 11.73 -24.12
CA GLU A 25 -19.78 10.69 -25.07
C GLU A 25 -18.63 11.11 -26.00
N ASP A 26 -18.53 12.41 -26.28
CA ASP A 26 -17.56 12.97 -27.23
C ASP A 26 -16.18 13.28 -26.61
N ALA A 27 -16.05 13.30 -25.28
CA ALA A 27 -14.78 13.60 -24.64
C ALA A 27 -13.70 12.56 -25.01
N GLU A 28 -12.51 13.01 -25.33
CA GLU A 28 -11.32 12.16 -25.35
C GLU A 28 -10.87 11.94 -23.92
N ILE A 29 -10.83 10.70 -23.45
CA ILE A 29 -10.42 10.36 -22.09
C ILE A 29 -9.22 9.44 -22.14
N LEU A 30 -8.10 9.93 -21.58
CA LEU A 30 -6.85 9.20 -21.45
C LEU A 30 -6.53 9.01 -19.96
N MET A 31 -6.22 7.79 -19.56
CA MET A 31 -5.75 7.45 -18.22
C MET A 31 -4.31 6.98 -18.29
N LEU A 32 -3.44 7.58 -17.47
CA LEU A 32 -2.01 7.26 -17.37
C LEU A 32 -1.77 6.61 -16.00
N GLU A 33 -1.28 5.38 -16.01
CA GLU A 33 -0.94 4.62 -14.82
C GLU A 33 0.52 4.16 -14.88
N ARG A 34 1.29 4.47 -13.83
CA ARG A 34 2.71 4.08 -13.76
C ARG A 34 2.92 2.59 -13.54
N GLY A 35 1.96 1.93 -12.89
CA GLY A 35 1.99 0.49 -12.65
C GLY A 35 1.41 -0.31 -13.82
N GLU A 36 1.41 -1.62 -13.65
CA GLU A 36 0.84 -2.58 -14.61
C GLU A 36 -0.69 -2.64 -14.51
N PHE A 37 -1.25 -2.45 -13.32
CA PHE A 37 -2.64 -2.76 -13.03
C PHE A 37 -3.46 -1.50 -12.79
N VAL A 38 -4.63 -1.44 -13.40
CA VAL A 38 -5.66 -0.42 -13.19
C VAL A 38 -6.88 -1.03 -12.52
N SER A 39 -7.64 -0.21 -11.79
CA SER A 39 -8.95 -0.60 -11.23
C SER A 39 -8.93 -1.97 -10.52
N PHE A 40 -7.98 -2.19 -9.65
CA PHE A 40 -7.93 -3.38 -8.82
C PHE A 40 -8.52 -3.13 -7.43
N ALA A 41 -8.95 -4.21 -6.76
CA ALA A 41 -9.55 -4.18 -5.43
C ALA A 41 -8.45 -4.08 -4.35
N ASN A 42 -8.04 -2.85 -3.98
CA ASN A 42 -7.02 -2.63 -2.94
C ASN A 42 -7.37 -3.32 -1.62
N CYS A 43 -8.63 -3.20 -1.18
CA CYS A 43 -9.10 -3.84 0.05
C CYS A 43 -9.15 -5.37 -0.03
N GLY A 44 -9.05 -5.95 -1.23
CA GLY A 44 -9.01 -7.40 -1.43
C GLY A 44 -7.64 -8.03 -1.22
N LEU A 45 -6.57 -7.22 -1.17
CA LEU A 45 -5.19 -7.72 -1.11
C LEU A 45 -4.93 -8.57 0.14
N PRO A 46 -5.26 -8.13 1.38
CA PRO A 46 -5.12 -8.97 2.57
C PRO A 46 -5.93 -10.25 2.49
N TYR A 47 -7.17 -10.20 1.99
CA TYR A 47 -8.05 -11.35 1.86
C TYR A 47 -7.55 -12.38 0.84
N HIS A 48 -6.85 -11.93 -0.21
CA HIS A 48 -6.16 -12.87 -1.10
C HIS A 48 -4.94 -13.52 -0.41
N ILE A 49 -4.16 -12.75 0.33
CA ILE A 49 -3.05 -13.27 1.13
C ILE A 49 -3.58 -14.31 2.14
N GLY A 50 -4.67 -14.02 2.85
CA GLY A 50 -5.33 -14.93 3.80
C GLY A 50 -5.94 -16.17 3.14
N GLY A 51 -6.37 -16.08 1.88
CA GLY A 51 -6.97 -17.16 1.11
C GLY A 51 -8.48 -17.10 0.96
N ASP A 52 -9.16 -16.08 1.50
CA ASP A 52 -10.59 -15.86 1.31
C ASP A 52 -10.91 -15.58 -0.16
N ILE A 53 -10.09 -14.75 -0.80
CA ILE A 53 -10.11 -14.56 -2.24
C ILE A 53 -9.09 -15.52 -2.86
N THR A 54 -9.54 -16.64 -3.38
CA THR A 54 -8.66 -17.70 -3.89
C THR A 54 -8.04 -17.39 -5.25
N GLN A 55 -8.73 -16.62 -6.09
CA GLN A 55 -8.29 -16.30 -7.45
C GLN A 55 -7.74 -14.88 -7.51
N ARG A 56 -6.44 -14.74 -7.85
CA ARG A 56 -5.76 -13.45 -7.99
C ARG A 56 -6.47 -12.53 -9.00
N GLU A 57 -6.98 -13.12 -10.08
CA GLU A 57 -7.68 -12.42 -11.15
C GLU A 57 -8.96 -11.74 -10.67
N ALA A 58 -9.60 -12.24 -9.60
CA ALA A 58 -10.78 -11.61 -9.00
C ALA A 58 -10.47 -10.22 -8.40
N LEU A 59 -9.20 -9.93 -8.11
CA LEU A 59 -8.78 -8.60 -7.68
C LEU A 59 -8.72 -7.60 -8.83
N LEU A 60 -8.60 -8.04 -10.08
CA LEU A 60 -8.47 -7.20 -11.28
C LEU A 60 -9.85 -6.85 -11.83
N LEU A 61 -10.46 -5.77 -11.33
CA LEU A 61 -11.84 -5.39 -11.67
C LEU A 61 -11.98 -4.93 -13.13
N GLN A 62 -10.98 -4.24 -13.66
CA GLN A 62 -10.92 -3.80 -15.05
C GLN A 62 -9.48 -3.90 -15.57
N THR A 63 -9.37 -4.07 -16.88
CA THR A 63 -8.11 -4.02 -17.64
C THR A 63 -8.13 -2.84 -18.60
N PRO A 64 -6.97 -2.43 -19.18
CA PRO A 64 -6.94 -1.42 -20.25
C PRO A 64 -7.91 -1.77 -21.38
N HIS A 65 -7.95 -3.05 -21.78
CA HIS A 65 -8.86 -3.53 -22.84
C HIS A 65 -10.33 -3.34 -22.43
N SER A 66 -10.72 -3.74 -21.24
CA SER A 66 -12.12 -3.61 -20.79
C SER A 66 -12.54 -2.16 -20.59
N PHE A 67 -11.62 -1.25 -20.16
CA PHE A 67 -11.88 0.19 -20.14
C PHE A 67 -12.15 0.74 -21.53
N LYS A 68 -11.37 0.34 -22.54
CA LYS A 68 -11.60 0.75 -23.92
C LYS A 68 -12.92 0.24 -24.45
N ALA A 69 -13.22 -1.05 -24.24
CA ALA A 69 -14.42 -1.69 -24.75
C ALA A 69 -15.72 -1.15 -24.12
N ARG A 70 -15.73 -0.93 -22.80
CA ARG A 70 -16.94 -0.54 -22.05
C ARG A 70 -17.17 0.95 -21.98
N PHE A 71 -16.09 1.73 -21.90
CA PHE A 71 -16.16 3.16 -21.61
C PHE A 71 -15.49 4.02 -22.67
N ASN A 72 -14.93 3.42 -23.73
CA ASN A 72 -14.11 4.14 -24.73
C ASN A 72 -13.07 5.06 -24.07
N VAL A 73 -12.43 4.59 -22.99
CA VAL A 73 -11.32 5.26 -22.28
C VAL A 73 -10.01 4.61 -22.76
N GLU A 74 -9.09 5.43 -23.21
CA GLU A 74 -7.71 4.97 -23.49
C GLU A 74 -6.96 4.84 -22.15
N VAL A 75 -6.30 3.72 -21.92
CA VAL A 75 -5.50 3.46 -20.72
C VAL A 75 -4.10 3.08 -21.14
N ARG A 76 -3.11 3.85 -20.68
CA ARG A 76 -1.68 3.53 -20.86
C ARG A 76 -1.10 3.18 -19.49
N VAL A 77 -0.79 1.91 -19.31
CA VAL A 77 -0.03 1.39 -18.18
C VAL A 77 1.47 1.61 -18.38
N PHE A 78 2.27 1.42 -17.32
CA PHE A 78 3.72 1.70 -17.32
C PHE A 78 4.06 3.13 -17.80
N SER A 79 3.13 4.07 -17.59
CA SER A 79 3.20 5.44 -18.08
C SER A 79 3.17 6.41 -16.90
N GLU A 80 4.36 6.79 -16.44
CA GLU A 80 4.54 7.71 -15.33
C GLU A 80 4.56 9.16 -15.80
N VAL A 81 3.68 10.00 -15.26
CA VAL A 81 3.77 11.44 -15.46
C VAL A 81 4.83 12.00 -14.55
N THR A 82 5.89 12.58 -15.14
CA THR A 82 7.04 13.11 -14.42
C THR A 82 6.97 14.63 -14.22
N SER A 83 6.25 15.36 -15.07
CA SER A 83 6.03 16.79 -14.91
C SER A 83 4.72 17.26 -15.52
N ILE A 84 4.23 18.41 -15.03
CA ILE A 84 3.05 19.12 -15.52
C ILE A 84 3.44 20.56 -15.87
N ASP A 85 3.33 20.94 -17.13
CA ASP A 85 3.38 22.33 -17.58
C ASP A 85 1.94 22.88 -17.66
N ARG A 86 1.55 23.63 -16.63
CA ARG A 86 0.21 24.21 -16.50
C ARG A 86 -0.06 25.30 -17.54
N GLN A 87 0.98 26.04 -17.96
CA GLN A 87 0.83 27.15 -18.91
C GLN A 87 0.57 26.62 -20.33
N GLN A 88 1.30 25.57 -20.71
CA GLN A 88 1.13 24.93 -22.02
C GLN A 88 0.10 23.80 -22.01
N LYS A 89 -0.46 23.44 -20.85
CA LYS A 89 -1.35 22.29 -20.65
C LYS A 89 -0.74 21.01 -21.22
N ARG A 90 0.48 20.70 -20.81
CA ARG A 90 1.23 19.53 -21.26
C ARG A 90 1.81 18.75 -20.10
N LEU A 91 1.89 17.45 -20.29
CA LEU A 91 2.51 16.50 -19.38
C LEU A 91 3.75 15.92 -20.03
N THR A 92 4.81 15.71 -19.26
CA THR A 92 5.89 14.79 -19.66
C THR A 92 5.54 13.42 -19.11
N VAL A 93 5.49 12.44 -19.97
CA VAL A 93 5.16 11.05 -19.65
C VAL A 93 6.35 10.17 -19.97
N LYS A 94 6.75 9.35 -19.00
CA LYS A 94 7.86 8.41 -19.14
C LYS A 94 7.31 6.98 -19.12
N ASN A 95 7.67 6.19 -20.11
CA ASN A 95 7.47 4.75 -20.06
C ASN A 95 8.48 4.15 -19.05
N VAL A 96 7.99 3.56 -17.98
CA VAL A 96 8.86 3.05 -16.90
C VAL A 96 9.65 1.80 -17.29
N LEU A 97 9.24 1.09 -18.34
CA LEU A 97 9.95 -0.10 -18.83
C LEU A 97 11.07 0.24 -19.81
N THR A 98 10.81 1.19 -20.74
CA THR A 98 11.77 1.55 -21.79
C THR A 98 12.60 2.78 -21.43
N GLY A 99 12.10 3.62 -20.54
CA GLY A 99 12.70 4.90 -20.20
C GLY A 99 12.38 6.01 -21.20
N GLU A 100 11.66 5.72 -22.29
CA GLU A 100 11.28 6.71 -23.31
C GLU A 100 10.33 7.76 -22.73
N GLU A 101 10.55 9.02 -23.11
CA GLU A 101 9.70 10.14 -22.71
C GLU A 101 8.96 10.72 -23.91
N TYR A 102 7.71 11.13 -23.68
CA TYR A 102 6.91 11.85 -24.66
C TYR A 102 6.05 12.92 -24.00
N GLN A 103 5.51 13.82 -24.82
CA GLN A 103 4.61 14.88 -24.36
C GLN A 103 3.16 14.50 -24.63
N GLU A 104 2.28 14.79 -23.66
CA GLU A 104 0.83 14.61 -23.79
C GLU A 104 0.11 15.90 -23.44
N SER A 105 -0.84 16.33 -24.26
CA SER A 105 -1.64 17.55 -24.00
C SER A 105 -2.94 17.22 -23.31
N TYR A 106 -3.50 18.19 -22.61
CA TYR A 106 -4.83 18.09 -21.96
C TYR A 106 -5.60 19.40 -22.03
N ASP A 107 -6.93 19.32 -22.01
CA ASP A 107 -7.80 20.46 -21.73
C ASP A 107 -8.16 20.51 -20.24
N LYS A 108 -8.43 19.34 -19.64
CA LYS A 108 -8.68 19.15 -18.22
C LYS A 108 -7.83 17.98 -17.68
N LEU A 109 -7.26 18.19 -16.50
CA LEU A 109 -6.39 17.23 -15.85
C LEU A 109 -6.97 16.78 -14.51
N LEU A 110 -7.06 15.49 -14.28
CA LEU A 110 -7.44 14.89 -13.02
C LEU A 110 -6.22 14.24 -12.36
N LEU A 111 -5.92 14.66 -11.14
CA LEU A 111 -4.84 14.09 -10.32
C LEU A 111 -5.41 13.06 -9.35
N SER A 112 -5.06 11.80 -9.53
CA SER A 112 -5.45 10.69 -8.66
C SER A 112 -4.25 9.80 -8.31
N PRO A 113 -3.11 10.38 -7.86
CA PRO A 113 -1.84 9.66 -7.69
C PRO A 113 -1.85 8.69 -6.50
N GLY A 114 -2.87 8.77 -5.64
CA GLY A 114 -3.01 7.92 -4.46
C GLY A 114 -2.08 8.32 -3.31
N ALA A 115 -1.63 7.32 -2.56
CA ALA A 115 -0.77 7.48 -1.41
C ALA A 115 0.34 6.42 -1.39
N ALA A 116 1.47 6.72 -0.76
CA ALA A 116 2.58 5.80 -0.56
C ALA A 116 2.62 5.29 0.88
N PRO A 117 2.90 4.01 1.13
CA PRO A 117 3.19 3.51 2.47
C PRO A 117 4.34 4.28 3.10
N ILE A 118 4.21 4.58 4.38
CA ILE A 118 5.29 5.21 5.14
C ILE A 118 6.39 4.17 5.38
N ARG A 119 7.62 4.50 5.01
CA ARG A 119 8.84 3.76 5.37
C ARG A 119 9.72 4.70 6.20
N PRO A 120 9.83 4.48 7.51
CA PRO A 120 10.67 5.31 8.37
C PRO A 120 12.14 5.04 8.07
N PRO A 121 13.03 6.01 8.26
CA PRO A 121 14.47 5.83 8.03
C PRO A 121 15.12 5.06 9.18
N LEU A 122 14.76 3.78 9.34
CA LEU A 122 15.32 2.90 10.36
C LEU A 122 16.43 2.02 9.77
N PRO A 123 17.47 1.68 10.56
CA PRO A 123 18.46 0.70 10.16
C PRO A 123 17.80 -0.62 9.75
N GLY A 124 18.19 -1.16 8.59
CA GLY A 124 17.68 -2.43 8.07
C GLY A 124 16.27 -2.40 7.45
N ILE A 125 15.64 -1.22 7.31
CA ILE A 125 14.29 -1.09 6.73
C ILE A 125 14.22 -1.60 5.29
N ASP A 126 15.33 -1.59 4.56
CA ASP A 126 15.41 -2.02 3.15
C ASP A 126 15.75 -3.51 2.98
N SER A 127 15.75 -4.30 4.07
CA SER A 127 15.87 -5.75 3.99
C SER A 127 14.81 -6.34 3.06
N PRO A 128 15.14 -7.36 2.24
CA PRO A 128 14.23 -8.00 1.31
C PRO A 128 13.02 -8.67 1.98
N ASN A 129 13.09 -8.91 3.30
CA ASN A 129 12.01 -9.48 4.10
C ASN A 129 11.15 -8.43 4.83
N VAL A 130 11.27 -7.15 4.46
CA VAL A 130 10.46 -6.04 4.97
C VAL A 130 9.54 -5.52 3.88
N PHE A 131 8.24 -5.68 4.08
CA PHE A 131 7.20 -5.39 3.10
C PHE A 131 6.25 -4.29 3.57
N GLY A 132 5.69 -3.55 2.61
CA GLY A 132 4.45 -2.81 2.75
C GLY A 132 3.40 -3.42 1.83
N LEU A 133 2.13 -3.11 2.03
CA LEU A 133 1.04 -3.59 1.19
C LEU A 133 0.25 -2.41 0.61
N ARG A 134 0.39 -2.17 -0.70
CA ARG A 134 -0.29 -1.09 -1.41
C ARG A 134 -0.99 -1.56 -2.69
N ASN A 135 -0.34 -2.45 -3.43
CA ASN A 135 -0.75 -2.83 -4.79
C ASN A 135 -0.56 -4.33 -5.03
N ILE A 136 -0.94 -4.78 -6.21
CA ILE A 136 -0.81 -6.18 -6.64
C ILE A 136 0.66 -6.68 -6.58
N PRO A 137 1.66 -5.96 -7.10
CA PRO A 137 3.05 -6.38 -6.96
C PRO A 137 3.54 -6.53 -5.50
N ASP A 138 3.05 -5.70 -4.57
CA ASP A 138 3.40 -5.86 -3.14
C ASP A 138 2.82 -7.16 -2.58
N MET A 139 1.55 -7.42 -2.87
CA MET A 139 0.88 -8.67 -2.50
C MET A 139 1.61 -9.89 -3.06
N ASP A 140 1.95 -9.87 -4.36
CA ASP A 140 2.66 -10.96 -5.02
C ASP A 140 4.03 -11.21 -4.36
N ARG A 141 4.77 -10.16 -3.96
CA ARG A 141 6.05 -10.27 -3.25
C ARG A 141 5.88 -10.88 -1.86
N ILE A 142 4.85 -10.47 -1.11
CA ILE A 142 4.53 -11.05 0.20
C ILE A 142 4.22 -12.53 0.05
N MET A 143 3.36 -12.92 -0.87
CA MET A 143 2.98 -14.31 -1.10
C MET A 143 4.17 -15.17 -1.56
N ALA A 144 5.02 -14.63 -2.43
CA ALA A 144 6.26 -15.30 -2.85
C ALA A 144 7.19 -15.53 -1.66
N ALA A 145 7.40 -14.51 -0.83
CA ALA A 145 8.23 -14.63 0.38
C ALA A 145 7.64 -15.65 1.37
N MET A 146 6.34 -15.66 1.60
CA MET A 146 5.67 -16.66 2.43
C MET A 146 5.86 -18.08 1.90
N THR A 147 5.84 -18.26 0.58
CA THR A 147 6.00 -19.58 -0.07
C THR A 147 7.45 -20.06 -0.01
N ILE A 148 8.40 -19.17 -0.26
CA ILE A 148 9.84 -19.49 -0.33
C ILE A 148 10.42 -19.65 1.07
N ASN A 149 10.22 -18.65 1.93
CA ASN A 149 10.86 -18.56 3.25
C ASN A 149 10.10 -19.35 4.32
N LYS A 150 8.81 -19.65 4.09
CA LYS A 150 7.89 -20.33 5.02
C LYS A 150 8.03 -19.81 6.46
N PRO A 151 7.85 -18.51 6.69
CA PRO A 151 8.06 -17.91 8.00
C PRO A 151 7.10 -18.54 9.01
N GLN A 152 7.64 -18.97 10.15
CA GLN A 152 6.83 -19.47 11.27
C GLN A 152 6.24 -18.32 12.06
N HIS A 153 6.89 -17.17 12.00
CA HIS A 153 6.49 -15.95 12.70
C HIS A 153 6.67 -14.74 11.80
N VAL A 154 5.69 -13.83 11.86
CA VAL A 154 5.69 -12.55 11.14
C VAL A 154 5.39 -11.41 12.12
N THR A 155 6.12 -10.32 12.02
CA THR A 155 5.84 -9.11 12.79
C THR A 155 5.10 -8.11 11.92
N VAL A 156 3.92 -7.70 12.34
CA VAL A 156 3.15 -6.60 11.76
C VAL A 156 3.41 -5.34 12.58
N VAL A 157 3.79 -4.25 11.93
CA VAL A 157 4.08 -2.96 12.58
C VAL A 157 3.00 -1.96 12.22
N GLY A 158 2.19 -1.57 13.20
CA GLY A 158 1.05 -0.67 13.10
C GLY A 158 -0.30 -1.38 13.23
N GLY A 159 -1.07 -1.00 14.26
CA GLY A 159 -2.38 -1.55 14.61
C GLY A 159 -3.57 -0.83 13.97
N GLY A 160 -3.38 -0.23 12.77
CA GLY A 160 -4.46 0.33 11.96
C GLY A 160 -5.20 -0.74 11.14
N PHE A 161 -6.10 -0.31 10.24
CA PHE A 161 -6.93 -1.21 9.42
C PHE A 161 -6.10 -2.25 8.66
N ILE A 162 -5.11 -1.80 7.88
CA ILE A 162 -4.25 -2.70 7.07
C ILE A 162 -3.50 -3.70 7.97
N GLY A 163 -2.97 -3.21 9.11
CA GLY A 163 -2.25 -4.07 10.04
C GLY A 163 -3.13 -5.18 10.61
N LEU A 164 -4.34 -4.85 11.04
CA LEU A 164 -5.30 -5.82 11.59
C LEU A 164 -5.76 -6.84 10.54
N GLU A 165 -6.06 -6.39 9.31
CA GLU A 165 -6.40 -7.28 8.19
C GLU A 165 -5.22 -8.22 7.87
N MET A 166 -3.97 -7.74 7.94
CA MET A 166 -2.80 -8.59 7.75
C MET A 166 -2.59 -9.59 8.89
N VAL A 167 -2.85 -9.20 10.15
CA VAL A 167 -2.83 -10.13 11.29
C VAL A 167 -3.82 -11.27 11.06
N GLU A 168 -5.05 -10.95 10.67
CA GLU A 168 -6.08 -11.94 10.35
C GLU A 168 -5.63 -12.87 9.21
N ALA A 169 -5.18 -12.30 8.10
CA ALA A 169 -4.71 -13.05 6.93
C ALA A 169 -3.57 -14.02 7.27
N LEU A 170 -2.62 -13.60 8.10
CA LEU A 170 -1.50 -14.43 8.54
C LEU A 170 -1.96 -15.57 9.47
N HIS A 171 -2.88 -15.30 10.39
CA HIS A 171 -3.47 -16.33 11.24
C HIS A 171 -4.22 -17.40 10.42
N GLN A 172 -4.96 -17.00 9.38
CA GLN A 172 -5.61 -17.95 8.46
C GLN A 172 -4.60 -18.87 7.75
N LYS A 173 -3.36 -18.40 7.56
CA LYS A 173 -2.24 -19.22 7.05
C LYS A 173 -1.52 -20.05 8.12
N GLY A 174 -1.96 -19.98 9.37
CA GLY A 174 -1.33 -20.69 10.47
C GLY A 174 0.00 -20.11 10.93
N ILE A 175 0.28 -18.86 10.61
CA ILE A 175 1.53 -18.15 10.96
C ILE A 175 1.34 -17.43 12.30
N ALA A 176 2.31 -17.56 13.20
CA ALA A 176 2.32 -16.82 14.45
C ALA A 176 2.61 -15.33 14.19
N VAL A 177 1.92 -14.44 14.91
CA VAL A 177 2.00 -13.00 14.65
C VAL A 177 2.27 -12.22 15.92
N THR A 178 3.26 -11.33 15.86
CA THR A 178 3.40 -10.20 16.80
C THR A 178 2.88 -8.93 16.11
N LEU A 179 1.99 -8.21 16.78
CA LEU A 179 1.52 -6.88 16.36
C LEU A 179 2.14 -5.80 17.24
N LEU A 180 2.99 -4.96 16.64
CA LEU A 180 3.57 -3.79 17.31
C LEU A 180 2.71 -2.55 17.02
N GLU A 181 2.29 -1.85 18.07
CA GLU A 181 1.58 -0.58 17.96
C GLU A 181 2.23 0.46 18.90
N LEU A 182 2.58 1.62 18.32
CA LEU A 182 3.27 2.68 19.03
C LEU A 182 2.36 3.38 20.05
N SER A 183 1.08 3.45 19.78
CA SER A 183 0.07 4.02 20.69
C SER A 183 -0.40 3.01 21.73
N ASN A 184 -1.21 3.49 22.66
CA ASN A 184 -1.79 2.67 23.74
C ASN A 184 -2.99 1.82 23.28
N GLN A 185 -3.37 1.89 22.01
CA GLN A 185 -4.47 1.10 21.43
C GLN A 185 -4.29 0.86 19.94
N VAL A 186 -4.87 -0.21 19.42
CA VAL A 186 -5.10 -0.39 17.99
C VAL A 186 -6.31 0.45 17.54
N MET A 187 -6.50 0.61 16.23
CA MET A 187 -7.66 1.33 15.68
C MET A 187 -7.82 2.74 16.26
N ALA A 188 -6.77 3.55 16.19
CA ALA A 188 -6.74 4.91 16.75
C ALA A 188 -8.00 5.80 16.47
N PRO A 189 -8.77 5.62 15.36
CA PRO A 189 -9.98 6.38 15.12
C PRO A 189 -11.18 6.04 16.01
N VAL A 190 -11.16 4.91 16.73
CA VAL A 190 -12.25 4.51 17.63
C VAL A 190 -11.95 4.86 19.09
N ASP A 191 -13.00 4.98 19.90
CA ASP A 191 -12.85 5.22 21.34
C ASP A 191 -12.13 4.03 22.03
N PRO A 192 -11.37 4.26 23.12
CA PRO A 192 -10.59 3.22 23.79
C PRO A 192 -11.43 2.01 24.24
N GLU A 193 -12.67 2.24 24.66
CA GLU A 193 -13.61 1.18 25.05
C GLU A 193 -13.92 0.25 23.87
N MET A 194 -14.05 0.80 22.68
CA MET A 194 -14.29 0.03 21.45
C MET A 194 -13.02 -0.69 20.98
N ALA A 195 -11.86 -0.02 21.06
CA ALA A 195 -10.57 -0.65 20.74
C ALA A 195 -10.29 -1.88 21.60
N ASN A 196 -10.76 -1.85 22.87
CA ASN A 196 -10.57 -2.96 23.82
C ASN A 196 -11.24 -4.27 23.34
N PHE A 197 -12.36 -4.21 22.63
CA PHE A 197 -12.94 -5.41 22.02
C PHE A 197 -12.02 -6.02 20.97
N VAL A 198 -11.34 -5.18 20.18
CA VAL A 198 -10.37 -5.66 19.19
C VAL A 198 -9.14 -6.27 19.89
N HIS A 199 -8.65 -5.65 20.97
CA HIS A 199 -7.56 -6.22 21.79
C HIS A 199 -7.92 -7.62 22.30
N GLN A 200 -9.14 -7.81 22.83
CA GLN A 200 -9.60 -9.10 23.31
C GLN A 200 -9.62 -10.17 22.20
N VAL A 201 -10.10 -9.82 21.00
CA VAL A 201 -10.11 -10.72 19.84
C VAL A 201 -8.67 -11.09 19.44
N LEU A 202 -7.76 -10.12 19.37
CA LEU A 202 -6.36 -10.39 19.04
C LEU A 202 -5.72 -11.37 20.04
N VAL A 203 -5.94 -11.17 21.35
CA VAL A 203 -5.45 -12.07 22.39
C VAL A 203 -6.08 -13.46 22.31
N GLN A 204 -7.40 -13.56 22.07
CA GLN A 204 -8.09 -14.84 21.87
C GLN A 204 -7.52 -15.63 20.69
N HIS A 205 -7.10 -14.95 19.63
CA HIS A 205 -6.44 -15.55 18.47
C HIS A 205 -4.92 -15.71 18.65
N LYS A 206 -4.41 -15.54 19.89
CA LYS A 206 -2.98 -15.70 20.24
C LYS A 206 -2.04 -14.78 19.46
N THR A 207 -2.51 -13.57 19.10
CA THR A 207 -1.62 -12.51 18.64
C THR A 207 -0.79 -11.99 19.81
N ASP A 208 0.54 -11.93 19.67
CA ASP A 208 1.41 -11.21 20.60
C ASP A 208 1.22 -9.70 20.37
N LEU A 209 0.25 -9.11 21.09
CA LEU A 209 -0.09 -7.67 20.98
C LEU A 209 0.81 -6.85 21.89
N ARG A 210 1.64 -5.98 21.29
CA ARG A 210 2.56 -5.08 21.99
C ARG A 210 2.19 -3.63 21.74
N LEU A 211 1.43 -3.06 22.65
CA LEU A 211 1.07 -1.65 22.66
C LEU A 211 2.21 -0.80 23.24
N ASN A 212 2.21 0.51 22.99
CA ASN A 212 3.26 1.45 23.40
C ASN A 212 4.66 0.99 22.96
N THR A 213 4.75 0.24 21.86
CA THR A 213 5.98 -0.40 21.43
C THR A 213 6.24 -0.09 19.96
N GLY A 214 7.35 0.58 19.70
CA GLY A 214 7.80 0.91 18.35
C GLY A 214 8.94 0.03 17.88
N LEU A 215 9.13 -0.04 16.57
CA LEU A 215 10.31 -0.63 15.92
C LEU A 215 11.40 0.43 15.78
N THR A 216 12.64 0.12 16.18
CA THR A 216 13.77 1.06 16.10
C THR A 216 14.87 0.62 15.16
N ALA A 217 15.08 -0.68 14.98
CA ALA A 217 16.05 -1.22 14.02
C ALA A 217 15.68 -2.64 13.59
N ILE A 218 16.19 -3.04 12.45
CA ILE A 218 16.10 -4.39 11.88
C ILE A 218 17.52 -4.83 11.52
N ALA A 219 17.88 -6.04 11.88
CA ALA A 219 19.16 -6.64 11.50
C ALA A 219 18.94 -8.04 10.90
N GLU A 220 19.80 -8.42 9.98
CA GLU A 220 19.87 -9.83 9.55
C GLU A 220 20.41 -10.67 10.70
N ARG A 221 19.76 -11.79 10.96
CA ARG A 221 20.18 -12.75 11.98
C ARG A 221 20.88 -13.94 11.32
N SER A 222 22.11 -14.22 11.74
CA SER A 222 22.71 -15.51 11.45
C SER A 222 22.05 -16.56 12.36
N VAL A 223 21.38 -17.53 11.78
CA VAL A 223 20.79 -18.64 12.54
C VAL A 223 21.92 -19.51 13.02
N ASP A 224 22.17 -19.57 14.34
CA ASP A 224 23.06 -20.55 14.96
C ASP A 224 22.26 -21.82 15.20
N PRO A 225 22.63 -22.97 14.57
CA PRO A 225 21.92 -24.22 14.76
C PRO A 225 21.99 -24.77 16.21
N SER A 226 22.83 -24.19 17.06
CA SER A 226 23.04 -24.60 18.45
C SER A 226 22.28 -23.79 19.48
N GLU A 227 21.55 -22.73 19.08
CA GLU A 227 20.75 -21.95 20.03
C GLU A 227 19.54 -22.75 20.53
N PRO A 228 19.34 -22.84 21.86
CA PRO A 228 18.17 -23.51 22.41
C PRO A 228 16.90 -22.76 22.03
N GLU A 229 15.85 -23.54 21.73
CA GLU A 229 14.51 -23.00 21.48
C GLU A 229 14.06 -22.06 22.61
N ALA A 230 13.47 -20.92 22.25
CA ALA A 230 12.90 -19.99 23.21
C ALA A 230 11.82 -20.71 24.04
N THR A 231 11.98 -20.74 25.35
CA THR A 231 11.03 -21.36 26.28
C THR A 231 10.01 -20.34 26.76
N GLY A 232 8.74 -20.58 26.50
CA GLY A 232 7.59 -19.78 26.95
C GLY A 232 6.30 -20.18 26.22
N ASP A 233 5.13 -19.74 26.72
CA ASP A 233 3.82 -20.04 26.10
C ASP A 233 3.69 -19.54 24.65
N TYR A 234 4.63 -18.73 24.20
CA TYR A 234 4.83 -18.24 22.84
C TYR A 234 6.14 -18.78 22.24
N ALA A 235 6.56 -19.98 22.64
CA ALA A 235 7.73 -20.64 22.06
C ALA A 235 7.51 -20.81 20.55
N ILE A 236 8.05 -19.87 19.80
CA ILE A 236 8.06 -19.91 18.35
C ILE A 236 9.16 -20.87 17.97
N HIS A 237 8.79 -22.04 17.46
CA HIS A 237 9.72 -23.03 16.94
C HIS A 237 10.53 -22.41 15.81
N ALA A 238 11.72 -21.93 16.16
CA ALA A 238 12.57 -21.10 15.30
C ALA A 238 13.63 -21.95 14.59
N GLU A 239 13.25 -23.05 13.98
CA GLU A 239 14.17 -23.69 13.05
C GLU A 239 14.16 -22.96 11.72
N ASN A 240 15.23 -22.22 11.43
CA ASN A 240 15.67 -21.70 10.12
C ASN A 240 14.80 -20.71 9.34
N SER A 241 13.67 -20.20 9.86
CA SER A 241 12.82 -19.29 9.11
C SER A 241 12.79 -17.85 9.63
N ASN A 242 13.37 -17.56 10.81
CA ASN A 242 13.41 -16.22 11.40
C ASN A 242 14.77 -15.56 11.14
N HIS A 243 14.92 -14.96 9.98
CA HIS A 243 16.19 -14.37 9.53
C HIS A 243 16.37 -12.91 9.97
N LEU A 244 15.41 -12.33 10.68
CA LEU A 244 15.47 -10.95 11.14
C LEU A 244 15.45 -10.87 12.66
N GLU A 245 16.25 -9.98 13.20
CA GLU A 245 16.19 -9.52 14.59
C GLU A 245 15.72 -8.08 14.61
N LEU A 246 14.59 -7.84 15.28
CA LEU A 246 14.02 -6.52 15.48
C LEU A 246 14.48 -5.97 16.82
N THR A 247 14.90 -4.70 16.87
CA THR A 247 15.11 -3.97 18.12
C THR A 247 13.88 -3.08 18.35
N LEU A 248 13.27 -3.23 19.54
CA LEU A 248 12.07 -2.51 19.92
C LEU A 248 12.41 -1.25 20.73
N SER A 249 11.46 -0.32 20.85
CA SER A 249 11.65 0.94 21.56
C SER A 249 11.93 0.79 23.06
N ASN A 250 11.56 -0.34 23.65
CA ASN A 250 11.85 -0.70 25.06
C ASN A 250 13.21 -1.41 25.23
N GLY A 251 13.97 -1.59 24.14
CA GLY A 251 15.26 -2.28 24.14
C GLY A 251 15.19 -3.80 23.96
N GLU A 252 13.99 -4.38 23.95
CA GLU A 252 13.83 -5.82 23.68
C GLU A 252 14.20 -6.16 22.23
N LYS A 253 14.59 -7.42 22.03
CA LYS A 253 14.85 -8.01 20.73
C LYS A 253 13.82 -9.06 20.39
N LEU A 254 13.37 -9.08 19.15
CA LEU A 254 12.36 -10.00 18.64
C LEU A 254 12.86 -10.63 17.34
N ALA A 255 12.92 -11.97 17.31
CA ALA A 255 13.22 -12.70 16.09
C ALA A 255 11.96 -12.89 15.25
N THR A 256 12.07 -12.69 13.92
CA THR A 256 10.94 -12.82 13.00
C THR A 256 11.43 -13.24 11.61
N GLY A 257 10.59 -13.95 10.85
CA GLY A 257 10.90 -14.32 9.47
C GLY A 257 10.56 -13.25 8.44
N MET A 258 9.64 -12.33 8.79
CA MET A 258 9.16 -11.29 7.89
C MET A 258 8.60 -10.11 8.71
N VAL A 259 8.69 -8.92 8.14
CA VAL A 259 8.07 -7.70 8.70
C VAL A 259 7.10 -7.11 7.69
N ILE A 260 5.89 -6.78 8.15
CA ILE A 260 4.90 -6.04 7.36
C ILE A 260 4.69 -4.67 7.99
N LEU A 261 5.06 -3.62 7.25
CA LEU A 261 4.89 -2.22 7.67
C LEU A 261 3.48 -1.74 7.33
N ALA A 262 2.67 -1.47 8.33
CA ALA A 262 1.30 -0.96 8.23
C ALA A 262 1.11 0.33 9.06
N ILE A 263 2.15 1.16 9.15
CA ILE A 263 2.22 2.38 9.98
C ILE A 263 1.57 3.61 9.35
N GLY A 264 0.77 3.40 8.30
CA GLY A 264 0.04 4.44 7.59
C GLY A 264 0.62 4.79 6.23
N VAL A 265 0.01 5.79 5.62
CA VAL A 265 0.33 6.25 4.26
C VAL A 265 0.48 7.76 4.23
N LYS A 266 1.25 8.27 3.28
CA LYS A 266 1.34 9.70 2.96
C LYS A 266 0.78 9.95 1.56
N PRO A 267 0.05 11.05 1.32
CA PRO A 267 -0.41 11.42 -0.01
C PRO A 267 0.75 11.57 -1.00
N GLU A 268 0.55 11.10 -2.23
CA GLU A 268 1.49 11.31 -3.34
C GLU A 268 1.27 12.71 -3.93
N THR A 269 2.06 13.68 -3.48
CA THR A 269 1.86 15.08 -3.85
C THR A 269 3.06 15.71 -4.56
N MET A 270 4.12 14.95 -4.80
CA MET A 270 5.35 15.48 -5.44
C MET A 270 5.07 16.13 -6.79
N LEU A 271 4.27 15.47 -7.65
CA LEU A 271 3.92 15.99 -8.97
C LEU A 271 3.11 17.31 -8.86
N ALA A 272 2.12 17.35 -7.97
CA ALA A 272 1.30 18.54 -7.74
C ALA A 272 2.13 19.70 -7.15
N SER A 273 2.99 19.41 -6.18
CA SER A 273 3.90 20.39 -5.58
C SER A 273 4.89 20.96 -6.60
N ALA A 274 5.50 20.09 -7.42
CA ALA A 274 6.43 20.51 -8.47
C ALA A 274 5.74 21.37 -9.54
N ALA A 275 4.45 21.12 -9.81
CA ALA A 275 3.63 21.94 -10.69
C ALA A 275 3.15 23.26 -10.04
N GLY A 276 3.49 23.53 -8.79
CA GLY A 276 3.07 24.74 -8.07
C GLY A 276 1.60 24.75 -7.65
N LEU A 277 0.97 23.59 -7.46
CA LEU A 277 -0.37 23.49 -6.89
C LEU A 277 -0.30 23.60 -5.36
N GLU A 278 -1.33 24.22 -4.78
CA GLU A 278 -1.42 24.37 -3.32
C GLU A 278 -1.65 23.02 -2.62
N LEU A 279 -0.93 22.84 -1.50
CA LEU A 279 -1.11 21.69 -0.61
C LEU A 279 -1.83 22.12 0.66
N GLY A 280 -2.65 21.22 1.21
CA GLY A 280 -3.32 21.40 2.49
C GLY A 280 -2.40 21.12 3.69
N ALA A 281 -2.86 21.46 4.89
CA ALA A 281 -2.09 21.34 6.14
C ALA A 281 -1.61 19.90 6.46
N ARG A 282 -2.29 18.88 5.93
CA ARG A 282 -1.91 17.46 6.09
C ARG A 282 -1.13 16.90 4.90
N GLY A 283 -0.60 17.78 4.03
CA GLY A 283 0.23 17.42 2.89
C GLY A 283 -0.53 16.88 1.68
N GLY A 284 -1.87 16.81 1.70
CA GLY A 284 -2.69 16.47 0.53
C GLY A 284 -2.82 17.64 -0.44
N ILE A 285 -3.22 17.38 -1.67
CA ILE A 285 -3.54 18.43 -2.65
C ILE A 285 -4.77 19.19 -2.15
N LYS A 286 -4.66 20.53 -2.03
CA LYS A 286 -5.77 21.38 -1.59
C LYS A 286 -6.81 21.50 -2.71
N VAL A 287 -8.07 21.28 -2.36
CA VAL A 287 -9.19 21.36 -3.29
C VAL A 287 -10.37 22.10 -2.65
N ASP A 288 -11.26 22.61 -3.49
CA ASP A 288 -12.58 23.13 -3.07
C ASP A 288 -13.65 22.02 -3.03
N ASP A 289 -14.89 22.38 -2.72
CA ASP A 289 -16.03 21.44 -2.64
C ASP A 289 -16.38 20.77 -3.98
N ALA A 290 -15.88 21.30 -5.08
CA ALA A 290 -16.01 20.72 -6.42
C ALA A 290 -14.76 19.94 -6.85
N MET A 291 -13.84 19.64 -5.92
CA MET A 291 -12.56 18.97 -6.14
C MET A 291 -11.60 19.73 -7.09
N ARG A 292 -11.76 21.04 -7.24
CA ARG A 292 -10.86 21.88 -8.03
C ARG A 292 -9.67 22.29 -7.18
N THR A 293 -8.48 22.20 -7.79
CA THR A 293 -7.23 22.67 -7.17
C THR A 293 -7.09 24.19 -7.27
N SER A 294 -5.91 24.74 -6.98
CA SER A 294 -5.57 26.15 -7.25
C SER A 294 -5.43 26.47 -8.76
N ASP A 295 -5.55 25.47 -9.63
CA ASP A 295 -5.61 25.60 -11.09
C ASP A 295 -7.02 25.22 -11.57
N PRO A 296 -7.67 26.02 -12.45
CA PRO A 296 -9.02 25.75 -12.92
C PRO A 296 -9.13 24.57 -13.90
N ASP A 297 -8.02 24.11 -14.48
CA ASP A 297 -7.95 23.11 -15.54
C ASP A 297 -7.33 21.81 -15.07
#